data_5743788ee69fcc54902c86837ca7a3b6
#
_entry.id   5743788ee69fcc54902c86837ca7a3b6
#
_cell.length_a   1.000
_cell.length_b   1.000
_cell.length_c   1.000
_cell.angle_alpha   90.00
_cell.angle_beta   90.00
_cell.angle_gamma   90.00
#
_symmetry.space_group_name_H-M   'P 1'
#
loop_
_entity.id
_entity.type
_entity.pdbx_description
1 polymer ?
#
loop_
_entity_poly.entity_id
_entity_poly.type
_entity_poly.pdbx_seq_one_letter_code
_entity_poly.pdbx_strand_id
1 'polypeptide(L)'
;MKPAPWSLNLSFARACLAALRCGRVVLLAVVPLFVQAQGEAQPLPVLTLSVLQFGTPHWELDHLKRHGLDKANGFDLKVRLVADLPASRLALSSGSVDGAVSDLLWAQARYEAGTLYRYLPFSSQIGEVLVNDSSPIRTLADLRGKRIGVAGGPDGLGWQLLQQAAAGQGIDLAREATVQYAAPPLLSQALRRGQVDALLTFWHFSARLRGEGGVRIAFGLADLIGTLGLDPDLPVLGYLFPQAWAIEHDDLLQRFSRALRETKDQLASQRDLWQEIRPLMRADNDAVFAALHDSFVEGIPQPLDAARIAALHRLLLLTGAEPEKLMPAALFQSEP
;
A
#
# COMPACT_ATOMS: atom_id res chain seq x y z
N MET A 1 -17.78 50.47 -57.75
CA MET A 1 -18.58 50.48 -58.99
C MET A 1 -19.52 49.30 -58.94
N LYS A 2 -20.80 49.59 -59.12
CA LYS A 2 -21.97 48.67 -59.23
C LYS A 2 -21.94 47.91 -60.59
N PRO A 3 -22.94 47.08 -60.92
CA PRO A 3 -23.64 45.96 -60.31
C PRO A 3 -23.92 44.78 -61.23
N ALA A 4 -24.56 43.74 -60.69
CA ALA A 4 -25.50 42.76 -61.21
C ALA A 4 -25.87 42.74 -62.71
N PRO A 5 -26.70 41.82 -63.35
CA PRO A 5 -27.76 40.97 -62.75
C PRO A 5 -28.04 39.58 -63.39
N TRP A 6 -28.90 38.81 -62.74
CA TRP A 6 -30.04 37.95 -63.15
C TRP A 6 -30.05 37.23 -64.49
N SER A 7 -30.40 35.97 -64.46
CA SER A 7 -31.56 35.50 -65.28
C SER A 7 -32.07 34.12 -64.81
N LEU A 8 -33.32 34.11 -64.38
CA LEU A 8 -34.23 32.97 -64.36
C LEU A 8 -34.46 32.44 -65.79
N ASN A 9 -34.60 31.13 -65.88
CA ASN A 9 -35.44 30.57 -66.99
C ASN A 9 -36.27 29.41 -66.44
N LEU A 10 -37.55 29.75 -66.34
CA LEU A 10 -38.69 28.79 -66.33
C LEU A 10 -39.02 28.38 -67.78
N SER A 11 -39.19 27.13 -67.98
CA SER A 11 -40.06 26.62 -69.09
C SER A 11 -40.46 25.18 -68.77
N PHE A 12 -41.61 25.03 -68.31
CA PHE A 12 -42.89 24.64 -68.99
C PHE A 12 -43.07 23.11 -69.13
N ALA A 13 -43.92 22.70 -68.34
CA ALA A 13 -45.04 21.80 -68.40
C ALA A 13 -45.47 21.24 -69.81
N ARG A 14 -45.92 20.03 -69.74
CA ARG A 14 -46.91 19.31 -70.50
C ARG A 14 -46.42 18.04 -71.20
N ALA A 15 -46.84 16.94 -70.64
CA ALA A 15 -47.63 15.98 -71.44
C ALA A 15 -48.26 14.93 -70.50
N CYS A 16 -49.56 14.86 -70.74
CA CYS A 16 -50.52 14.02 -70.04
C CYS A 16 -50.44 12.54 -70.38
N LEU A 17 -50.89 11.74 -69.38
CA LEU A 17 -51.78 10.54 -69.57
C LEU A 17 -51.36 9.47 -70.58
N ALA A 18 -50.99 8.32 -70.08
CA ALA A 18 -51.69 7.04 -70.23
C ALA A 18 -50.87 5.88 -69.69
N ALA A 19 -51.39 5.20 -68.79
CA ALA A 19 -51.64 3.77 -68.68
C ALA A 19 -51.59 3.26 -67.24
N LEU A 20 -52.76 2.98 -66.78
CA LEU A 20 -53.02 2.01 -65.74
C LEU A 20 -52.38 0.66 -66.09
N ARG A 21 -51.68 0.06 -65.12
CA ARG A 21 -51.72 -1.35 -64.77
C ARG A 21 -50.33 -1.82 -64.29
N CYS A 22 -50.19 -1.89 -63.04
CA CYS A 22 -49.64 -3.04 -62.27
C CYS A 22 -49.27 -2.59 -60.84
N GLY A 23 -50.09 -2.99 -59.93
CA GLY A 23 -49.86 -2.72 -58.50
C GLY A 23 -48.57 -3.38 -58.05
N ARG A 24 -47.67 -2.56 -57.59
CA ARG A 24 -46.65 -2.91 -56.57
C ARG A 24 -46.59 -1.75 -55.60
N VAL A 25 -47.28 -1.95 -54.48
CA VAL A 25 -47.11 -1.13 -53.29
C VAL A 25 -45.68 -1.39 -52.76
N VAL A 26 -44.75 -0.48 -53.01
CA VAL A 26 -43.47 -0.48 -52.35
C VAL A 26 -43.73 0.14 -51.00
N LEU A 27 -43.92 -0.71 -50.00
CA LEU A 27 -43.86 -0.30 -48.62
C LEU A 27 -42.38 0.11 -48.32
N LEU A 28 -42.11 1.40 -48.34
CA LEU A 28 -40.89 1.97 -47.78
C LEU A 28 -40.96 1.78 -46.25
N ALA A 29 -40.38 0.66 -45.81
CA ALA A 29 -40.10 0.47 -44.37
C ALA A 29 -39.06 1.52 -43.97
N VAL A 30 -39.52 2.59 -43.33
CA VAL A 30 -38.65 3.51 -42.57
C VAL A 30 -38.15 2.74 -41.37
N VAL A 31 -36.97 2.12 -41.49
CA VAL A 31 -36.24 1.56 -40.36
C VAL A 31 -35.71 2.76 -39.60
N PRO A 32 -36.16 3.02 -38.34
CA PRO A 32 -35.50 4.02 -37.54
C PRO A 32 -34.09 3.51 -37.26
N LEU A 33 -33.07 4.16 -37.82
CA LEU A 33 -31.71 4.05 -37.36
C LEU A 33 -31.67 4.56 -35.90
N PHE A 34 -31.82 3.66 -34.95
CA PHE A 34 -31.35 3.92 -33.61
C PHE A 34 -29.81 4.04 -33.69
N VAL A 35 -29.36 5.27 -33.91
CA VAL A 35 -27.98 5.64 -33.57
C VAL A 35 -27.89 5.45 -32.07
N GLN A 36 -27.41 4.27 -31.64
CA GLN A 36 -26.93 4.10 -30.30
C GLN A 36 -25.79 5.13 -30.16
N ALA A 37 -26.08 6.23 -29.52
CA ALA A 37 -25.02 7.09 -28.96
C ALA A 37 -24.19 6.18 -28.10
N GLN A 38 -23.04 5.73 -28.60
CA GLN A 38 -21.99 5.20 -27.77
C GLN A 38 -21.61 6.36 -26.86
N GLY A 39 -22.17 6.36 -25.66
CA GLY A 39 -21.76 7.29 -24.63
C GLY A 39 -20.22 7.13 -24.51
N GLU A 40 -19.48 8.19 -24.77
CA GLU A 40 -18.06 8.21 -24.48
C GLU A 40 -17.91 7.73 -23.04
N ALA A 41 -17.24 6.59 -22.86
CA ALA A 41 -16.99 6.06 -21.53
C ALA A 41 -16.26 7.16 -20.76
N GLN A 42 -16.88 7.69 -19.71
CA GLN A 42 -16.25 8.69 -18.87
C GLN A 42 -14.89 8.16 -18.40
N PRO A 43 -13.82 8.96 -18.47
CA PRO A 43 -12.51 8.52 -18.03
C PRO A 43 -12.60 8.10 -16.55
N LEU A 44 -12.01 6.96 -16.23
CA LEU A 44 -12.00 6.45 -14.87
C LEU A 44 -11.27 7.44 -13.93
N PRO A 45 -11.75 7.62 -12.71
CA PRO A 45 -11.03 8.40 -11.70
C PRO A 45 -9.65 7.80 -11.49
N VAL A 46 -8.65 8.67 -11.36
CA VAL A 46 -7.25 8.26 -11.16
C VAL A 46 -6.94 8.28 -9.66
N LEU A 47 -6.32 7.22 -9.17
CA LEU A 47 -5.74 7.15 -7.82
C LEU A 47 -4.21 7.04 -7.94
N THR A 48 -3.48 8.01 -7.39
CA THR A 48 -2.01 8.01 -7.42
C THR A 48 -1.44 7.70 -6.04
N LEU A 49 -0.69 6.60 -5.93
CA LEU A 49 -0.07 6.17 -4.68
C LEU A 49 1.46 6.22 -4.76
N SER A 50 2.09 6.69 -3.68
CA SER A 50 3.54 6.61 -3.51
C SER A 50 3.90 5.39 -2.66
N VAL A 51 4.79 4.55 -3.18
CA VAL A 51 5.33 3.39 -2.46
C VAL A 51 6.82 3.24 -2.74
N LEU A 52 7.52 2.56 -1.84
CA LEU A 52 8.94 2.27 -2.01
C LEU A 52 9.14 1.29 -3.18
N GLN A 53 10.12 1.59 -4.05
CA GLN A 53 10.47 0.73 -5.19
C GLN A 53 10.78 -0.72 -4.77
N PHE A 54 11.35 -0.91 -3.59
CA PHE A 54 11.72 -2.21 -3.03
C PHE A 54 10.86 -2.58 -1.82
N GLY A 55 9.73 -1.92 -1.66
CA GLY A 55 8.76 -2.19 -0.60
C GLY A 55 7.70 -3.21 -1.04
N THR A 56 7.12 -3.86 -0.06
CA THR A 56 6.11 -4.90 -0.28
C THR A 56 4.76 -4.40 -0.77
N PRO A 57 4.34 -3.13 -0.51
CA PRO A 57 3.17 -2.55 -1.16
C PRO A 57 3.28 -2.51 -2.68
N HIS A 58 4.51 -2.40 -3.23
CA HIS A 58 4.72 -2.46 -4.68
C HIS A 58 4.28 -3.81 -5.27
N TRP A 59 4.47 -4.91 -4.55
CA TRP A 59 4.09 -6.25 -5.02
C TRP A 59 2.58 -6.38 -5.21
N GLU A 60 1.79 -5.99 -4.20
CA GLU A 60 0.33 -6.08 -4.29
C GLU A 60 -0.26 -5.08 -5.28
N LEU A 61 0.29 -3.85 -5.37
CA LEU A 61 -0.18 -2.86 -6.33
C LEU A 61 0.20 -3.23 -7.78
N ASP A 62 1.34 -3.87 -8.01
CA ASP A 62 1.71 -4.43 -9.32
C ASP A 62 0.74 -5.55 -9.71
N HIS A 63 0.44 -6.48 -8.79
CA HIS A 63 -0.55 -7.53 -9.01
C HIS A 63 -1.92 -6.94 -9.34
N LEU A 64 -2.43 -6.05 -8.49
CA LEU A 64 -3.70 -5.35 -8.67
C LEU A 64 -3.82 -4.73 -10.06
N LYS A 65 -2.77 -4.04 -10.49
CA LYS A 65 -2.73 -3.35 -11.77
C LYS A 65 -2.59 -4.32 -12.95
N ARG A 66 -1.72 -5.33 -12.84
CA ARG A 66 -1.46 -6.34 -13.87
C ARG A 66 -2.70 -7.17 -14.18
N HIS A 67 -3.47 -7.50 -13.16
CA HIS A 67 -4.72 -8.27 -13.30
C HIS A 67 -5.96 -7.39 -13.53
N GLY A 68 -5.77 -6.07 -13.69
CA GLY A 68 -6.85 -5.15 -14.03
C GLY A 68 -7.90 -4.94 -12.94
N LEU A 69 -7.57 -5.26 -11.67
CA LEU A 69 -8.48 -5.12 -10.54
C LEU A 69 -8.86 -3.66 -10.28
N ASP A 70 -7.97 -2.70 -10.61
CA ASP A 70 -8.29 -1.28 -10.59
C ASP A 70 -9.42 -0.96 -11.56
N LYS A 71 -9.30 -1.41 -12.82
CA LYS A 71 -10.30 -1.18 -13.86
C LYS A 71 -11.62 -1.87 -13.56
N ALA A 72 -11.56 -3.12 -13.08
CA ALA A 72 -12.73 -3.89 -12.66
C ALA A 72 -13.49 -3.19 -11.51
N ASN A 73 -12.78 -2.50 -10.62
CA ASN A 73 -13.36 -1.69 -9.56
C ASN A 73 -13.62 -0.22 -9.96
N GLY A 74 -13.47 0.13 -11.23
CA GLY A 74 -13.88 1.42 -11.78
C GLY A 74 -12.95 2.59 -11.47
N PHE A 75 -11.63 2.36 -11.37
CA PHE A 75 -10.62 3.42 -11.25
C PHE A 75 -9.34 3.09 -12.04
N ASP A 76 -8.42 4.06 -12.16
CA ASP A 76 -7.10 3.89 -12.76
C ASP A 76 -6.01 4.11 -11.70
N LEU A 77 -5.33 3.03 -11.31
CA LEU A 77 -4.23 3.12 -10.35
C LEU A 77 -2.96 3.62 -11.01
N LYS A 78 -2.35 4.65 -10.42
CA LYS A 78 -0.98 5.10 -10.74
C LYS A 78 -0.08 4.90 -9.54
N VAL A 79 1.04 4.20 -9.76
CA VAL A 79 2.02 3.93 -8.70
C VAL A 79 3.27 4.77 -8.97
N ARG A 80 3.61 5.63 -8.02
CA ARG A 80 4.84 6.40 -8.00
C ARG A 80 5.86 5.71 -7.11
N LEU A 81 6.89 5.16 -7.72
CA LEU A 81 7.98 4.50 -7.00
C LEU A 81 8.99 5.53 -6.49
N VAL A 82 9.36 5.42 -5.22
CA VAL A 82 10.33 6.28 -4.55
C VAL A 82 11.41 5.45 -3.87
N ALA A 83 12.55 6.09 -3.55
CA ALA A 83 13.70 5.39 -3.01
C ALA A 83 13.54 5.00 -1.52
N ASP A 84 12.90 5.88 -0.73
CA ASP A 84 12.82 5.75 0.73
C ASP A 84 11.53 6.33 1.32
N LEU A 85 11.31 6.10 2.61
CA LEU A 85 10.14 6.62 3.34
C LEU A 85 10.08 8.15 3.40
N PRO A 86 11.19 8.90 3.65
CA PRO A 86 11.16 10.36 3.60
C PRO A 86 10.64 10.90 2.26
N ALA A 87 11.07 10.34 1.13
CA ALA A 87 10.59 10.74 -0.19
C ALA A 87 9.09 10.42 -0.37
N SER A 88 8.62 9.26 0.13
CA SER A 88 7.21 8.90 0.09
C SER A 88 6.35 9.85 0.92
N ARG A 89 6.77 10.14 2.15
CA ARG A 89 6.10 11.08 3.07
C ARG A 89 6.08 12.51 2.53
N LEU A 90 7.17 12.95 1.88
CA LEU A 90 7.22 14.24 1.21
C LEU A 90 6.24 14.30 0.04
N ALA A 91 6.16 13.26 -0.78
CA ALA A 91 5.21 13.20 -1.89
C ALA A 91 3.75 13.31 -1.41
N LEU A 92 3.41 12.63 -0.29
CA LEU A 92 2.10 12.73 0.34
C LEU A 92 1.84 14.13 0.91
N SER A 93 2.78 14.66 1.70
CA SER A 93 2.61 15.97 2.37
C SER A 93 2.54 17.14 1.40
N SER A 94 3.18 17.02 0.22
CA SER A 94 3.13 18.03 -0.84
C SER A 94 1.89 17.95 -1.74
N GLY A 95 1.03 16.92 -1.56
CA GLY A 95 -0.12 16.69 -2.42
C GLY A 95 0.24 16.21 -3.84
N SER A 96 1.48 15.75 -4.07
CA SER A 96 1.89 15.23 -5.39
C SER A 96 1.45 13.80 -5.65
N VAL A 97 0.85 13.16 -4.66
CA VAL A 97 0.15 11.86 -4.70
C VAL A 97 -1.08 11.94 -3.80
N ASP A 98 -2.08 11.10 -4.05
CA ASP A 98 -3.31 11.03 -3.27
C ASP A 98 -3.11 10.24 -1.96
N GLY A 99 -2.21 9.25 -1.99
CA GLY A 99 -1.93 8.41 -0.82
C GLY A 99 -0.50 7.86 -0.82
N ALA A 100 -0.06 7.39 0.35
CA ALA A 100 1.23 6.74 0.52
C ALA A 100 1.20 5.73 1.66
N VAL A 101 2.12 4.75 1.65
CA VAL A 101 2.27 3.81 2.77
C VAL A 101 3.20 4.40 3.83
N SER A 102 2.77 4.32 5.09
CA SER A 102 3.57 4.65 6.27
C SER A 102 3.14 3.81 7.48
N ASP A 103 3.81 4.03 8.61
CA ASP A 103 3.46 3.38 9.87
C ASP A 103 2.50 4.22 10.72
N LEU A 104 1.89 3.55 11.68
CA LEU A 104 0.90 4.12 12.60
C LEU A 104 1.48 5.26 13.46
N LEU A 105 2.74 5.14 13.91
CA LEU A 105 3.37 6.17 14.74
C LEU A 105 3.55 7.47 13.97
N TRP A 106 3.93 7.38 12.70
CA TRP A 106 4.03 8.57 11.86
C TRP A 106 2.65 9.21 11.63
N ALA A 107 1.60 8.40 11.42
CA ALA A 107 0.24 8.91 11.29
C ALA A 107 -0.21 9.65 12.55
N GLN A 108 0.06 9.07 13.74
CA GLN A 108 -0.21 9.68 15.03
C GLN A 108 0.56 11.00 15.23
N ALA A 109 1.86 11.01 14.95
CA ALA A 109 2.67 12.23 15.05
C ALA A 109 2.17 13.35 14.11
N ARG A 110 1.63 13.00 12.93
CA ARG A 110 1.00 13.99 12.04
C ARG A 110 -0.32 14.50 12.60
N TYR A 111 -1.12 13.61 13.18
CA TYR A 111 -2.36 14.00 13.86
C TYR A 111 -2.09 14.99 15.00
N GLU A 112 -1.12 14.72 15.86
CA GLU A 112 -0.68 15.62 16.94
C GLU A 112 -0.19 16.99 16.43
N ALA A 113 0.41 17.00 15.24
CA ALA A 113 0.82 18.22 14.54
C ALA A 113 -0.31 18.91 13.76
N GLY A 114 -1.57 18.45 13.89
CA GLY A 114 -2.74 19.04 13.25
C GLY A 114 -2.98 18.60 11.81
N THR A 115 -2.24 17.59 11.30
CA THR A 115 -2.45 17.06 9.95
C THR A 115 -3.14 15.70 10.03
N LEU A 116 -4.35 15.61 9.49
CA LEU A 116 -5.20 14.43 9.59
C LEU A 116 -5.06 13.55 8.36
N TYR A 117 -4.85 12.26 8.59
CA TYR A 117 -4.86 11.24 7.55
C TYR A 117 -5.88 10.14 7.86
N ARG A 118 -6.59 9.68 6.84
CA ARG A 118 -7.35 8.43 6.87
C ARG A 118 -6.34 7.28 6.77
N TYR A 119 -6.44 6.31 7.67
CA TYR A 119 -5.57 5.14 7.77
C TYR A 119 -6.30 3.89 7.27
N LEU A 120 -5.85 3.31 6.17
CA LEU A 120 -6.32 2.03 5.63
C LEU A 120 -5.26 0.96 5.90
N PRO A 121 -5.57 -0.10 6.66
CA PRO A 121 -4.60 -1.15 7.00
C PRO A 121 -3.93 -1.77 5.77
N PHE A 122 -2.61 -1.94 5.87
CA PHE A 122 -1.80 -2.61 4.85
C PHE A 122 -1.22 -3.94 5.33
N SER A 123 -0.52 -3.94 6.48
CA SER A 123 0.20 -5.12 6.98
C SER A 123 0.42 -5.06 8.49
N SER A 124 0.39 -6.23 9.13
CA SER A 124 0.83 -6.43 10.51
C SER A 124 2.32 -6.74 10.62
N GLN A 125 2.99 -7.07 9.51
CA GLN A 125 4.41 -7.40 9.50
C GLN A 125 5.29 -6.16 9.66
N ILE A 126 6.05 -6.11 10.75
CA ILE A 126 6.95 -4.99 11.07
C ILE A 126 8.39 -5.35 10.71
N GLY A 127 8.90 -6.39 11.35
CA GLY A 127 10.28 -6.83 11.20
C GLY A 127 10.76 -7.65 12.40
N GLU A 128 12.06 -7.88 12.42
CA GLU A 128 12.68 -8.81 13.34
C GLU A 128 14.08 -8.34 13.73
N VAL A 129 14.52 -8.80 14.89
CA VAL A 129 15.93 -8.70 15.31
C VAL A 129 16.64 -9.97 14.88
N LEU A 130 17.55 -9.82 13.92
CA LEU A 130 18.41 -10.89 13.42
C LEU A 130 19.76 -10.89 14.07
N VAL A 131 20.33 -12.08 14.20
CA VAL A 131 21.70 -12.32 14.63
C VAL A 131 22.33 -13.42 13.78
N ASN A 132 23.67 -13.52 13.76
CA ASN A 132 24.34 -14.65 13.13
C ASN A 132 23.95 -15.95 13.88
N ASP A 133 23.92 -17.09 13.19
CA ASP A 133 23.50 -18.39 13.76
C ASP A 133 24.29 -18.75 15.03
N SER A 134 25.59 -18.46 15.06
CA SER A 134 26.47 -18.72 16.19
C SER A 134 26.33 -17.72 17.37
N SER A 135 25.54 -16.67 17.22
CA SER A 135 25.38 -15.63 18.24
C SER A 135 24.74 -16.18 19.52
N PRO A 136 25.25 -15.79 20.70
CA PRO A 136 24.63 -16.15 21.99
C PRO A 136 23.36 -15.35 22.32
N ILE A 137 23.05 -14.27 21.58
CA ILE A 137 21.90 -13.39 21.83
C ILE A 137 20.60 -14.18 21.67
N ARG A 138 19.76 -14.22 22.72
CA ARG A 138 18.45 -14.90 22.77
C ARG A 138 17.35 -14.03 23.38
N THR A 139 17.72 -13.04 24.19
CA THR A 139 16.81 -12.20 24.97
C THR A 139 17.14 -10.72 24.78
N LEU A 140 16.23 -9.84 25.20
CA LEU A 140 16.46 -8.39 25.20
C LEU A 140 17.66 -8.00 26.08
N ALA A 141 17.86 -8.71 27.21
CA ALA A 141 18.98 -8.46 28.13
C ALA A 141 20.33 -8.71 27.46
N ASP A 142 20.42 -9.64 26.51
CA ASP A 142 21.66 -9.93 25.80
C ASP A 142 22.09 -8.82 24.83
N LEU A 143 21.21 -7.85 24.56
CA LEU A 143 21.52 -6.68 23.73
C LEU A 143 22.35 -5.62 24.46
N ARG A 144 22.50 -5.70 25.82
CA ARG A 144 23.35 -4.80 26.58
C ARG A 144 24.79 -4.89 26.12
N GLY A 145 25.41 -3.76 25.88
CA GLY A 145 26.80 -3.66 25.41
C GLY A 145 27.01 -4.12 23.95
N LYS A 146 25.95 -4.43 23.20
CA LYS A 146 26.06 -4.91 21.81
C LYS A 146 25.99 -3.76 20.82
N ARG A 147 26.53 -4.03 19.63
CA ARG A 147 26.41 -3.16 18.46
C ARG A 147 25.12 -3.56 17.73
N ILE A 148 24.16 -2.65 17.66
CA ILE A 148 22.85 -2.90 17.07
C ILE A 148 22.72 -2.07 15.79
N GLY A 149 22.55 -2.71 14.65
CA GLY A 149 22.12 -2.07 13.41
C GLY A 149 20.60 -1.87 13.41
N VAL A 150 20.12 -0.68 13.10
CA VAL A 150 18.69 -0.34 13.10
C VAL A 150 18.29 0.22 11.75
N ALA A 151 17.43 -0.48 11.02
CA ALA A 151 16.80 0.01 9.81
C ALA A 151 15.59 0.91 10.14
N GLY A 152 15.36 1.96 9.35
CA GLY A 152 14.22 2.87 9.53
C GLY A 152 14.50 4.12 10.38
N GLY A 153 15.67 4.20 11.00
CA GLY A 153 16.09 5.38 11.77
C GLY A 153 15.60 5.39 13.22
N PRO A 154 15.97 6.44 14.00
CA PRO A 154 15.66 6.56 15.42
C PRO A 154 14.15 6.68 15.70
N ASP A 155 13.38 7.26 14.78
CA ASP A 155 11.93 7.46 14.92
C ASP A 155 11.13 6.31 14.28
N GLY A 156 11.80 5.23 13.88
CA GLY A 156 11.14 4.08 13.25
C GLY A 156 10.38 3.25 14.27
N LEU A 157 9.16 2.81 13.89
CA LEU A 157 8.28 1.99 14.73
C LEU A 157 9.04 0.81 15.38
N GLY A 158 9.81 0.06 14.57
CA GLY A 158 10.53 -1.11 15.09
C GLY A 158 11.51 -0.79 16.22
N TRP A 159 12.24 0.31 16.08
CA TRP A 159 13.19 0.73 17.13
C TRP A 159 12.45 1.21 18.39
N GLN A 160 11.38 1.96 18.26
CA GLN A 160 10.58 2.40 19.40
C GLN A 160 9.97 1.22 20.16
N LEU A 161 9.41 0.24 19.44
CA LEU A 161 8.89 -1.00 20.05
C LEU A 161 9.98 -1.77 20.80
N LEU A 162 11.16 -1.91 20.19
CA LEU A 162 12.28 -2.61 20.81
C LEU A 162 12.74 -1.88 22.10
N GLN A 163 12.80 -0.55 22.06
CA GLN A 163 13.13 0.25 23.26
C GLN A 163 12.08 0.11 24.37
N GLN A 164 10.79 0.17 24.01
CA GLN A 164 9.70 0.03 24.98
C GLN A 164 9.70 -1.36 25.63
N ALA A 165 9.85 -2.43 24.83
CA ALA A 165 9.95 -3.78 25.37
C ALA A 165 11.15 -3.97 26.28
N ALA A 166 12.30 -3.38 25.94
CA ALA A 166 13.51 -3.40 26.76
C ALA A 166 13.34 -2.58 28.06
N ALA A 167 12.72 -1.39 27.97
CA ALA A 167 12.45 -0.53 29.12
C ALA A 167 11.52 -1.23 30.15
N GLY A 168 10.55 -2.02 29.67
CA GLY A 168 9.71 -2.87 30.53
C GLY A 168 10.49 -3.92 31.34
N GLN A 169 11.73 -4.22 30.92
CA GLN A 169 12.68 -5.08 31.64
C GLN A 169 13.81 -4.29 32.37
N GLY A 170 13.69 -2.97 32.48
CA GLY A 170 14.68 -2.10 33.10
C GLY A 170 15.96 -1.95 32.27
N ILE A 171 15.87 -2.03 30.95
CA ILE A 171 16.97 -1.91 29.99
C ILE A 171 16.82 -0.64 29.17
N ASP A 172 17.79 0.26 29.21
CA ASP A 172 17.87 1.44 28.34
C ASP A 172 18.81 1.16 27.16
N LEU A 173 18.26 0.61 26.08
CA LEU A 173 19.06 0.24 24.90
C LEU A 173 19.72 1.45 24.23
N ALA A 174 19.17 2.64 24.35
CA ALA A 174 19.78 3.85 23.77
C ALA A 174 21.09 4.22 24.49
N ARG A 175 21.22 3.86 25.76
CA ARG A 175 22.40 4.13 26.60
C ARG A 175 23.30 2.92 26.78
N GLU A 176 22.69 1.72 26.79
CA GLU A 176 23.38 0.48 27.13
C GLU A 176 23.88 -0.31 25.91
N ALA A 177 23.56 0.15 24.67
CA ALA A 177 24.02 -0.45 23.44
C ALA A 177 24.67 0.59 22.50
N THR A 178 25.44 0.13 21.52
CA THR A 178 25.96 0.99 20.46
C THR A 178 25.05 0.87 19.23
N VAL A 179 24.27 1.90 18.93
CA VAL A 179 23.26 1.86 17.86
C VAL A 179 23.77 2.53 16.59
N GLN A 180 23.58 1.87 15.45
CA GLN A 180 23.90 2.38 14.11
C GLN A 180 22.65 2.40 13.24
N TYR A 181 22.30 3.56 12.70
CA TYR A 181 21.18 3.70 11.77
C TYR A 181 21.70 3.74 10.34
N ALA A 182 21.19 2.86 9.48
CA ALA A 182 21.53 2.85 8.06
C ALA A 182 20.45 2.14 7.22
N ALA A 183 20.62 2.18 5.90
CA ALA A 183 19.75 1.45 4.98
C ALA A 183 19.88 -0.08 5.18
N PRO A 184 18.77 -0.84 5.08
CA PRO A 184 18.76 -2.28 5.31
C PRO A 184 19.83 -3.08 4.57
N PRO A 185 20.15 -2.81 3.27
CA PRO A 185 21.21 -3.54 2.58
C PRO A 185 22.59 -3.38 3.20
N LEU A 186 22.92 -2.16 3.69
CA LEU A 186 24.21 -1.89 4.34
C LEU A 186 24.29 -2.61 5.69
N LEU A 187 23.20 -2.57 6.46
CA LEU A 187 23.13 -3.25 7.76
C LEU A 187 23.16 -4.78 7.63
N SER A 188 22.54 -5.32 6.57
CA SER A 188 22.61 -6.75 6.24
C SER A 188 24.06 -7.19 6.03
N GLN A 189 24.85 -6.40 5.29
CA GLN A 189 26.28 -6.67 5.11
C GLN A 189 27.07 -6.51 6.40
N ALA A 190 26.73 -5.49 7.23
CA ALA A 190 27.37 -5.25 8.52
C ALA A 190 27.16 -6.44 9.48
N LEU A 191 25.96 -7.03 9.53
CA LEU A 191 25.67 -8.23 10.30
C LEU A 191 26.52 -9.42 9.84
N ARG A 192 26.55 -9.70 8.53
CA ARG A 192 27.33 -10.80 7.94
C ARG A 192 28.83 -10.68 8.19
N ARG A 193 29.33 -9.44 8.24
CA ARG A 193 30.76 -9.14 8.52
C ARG A 193 31.09 -9.05 10.01
N GLY A 194 30.09 -9.25 10.91
CA GLY A 194 30.29 -9.09 12.34
C GLY A 194 30.57 -7.65 12.78
N GLN A 195 30.22 -6.66 11.97
CA GLN A 195 30.35 -5.23 12.31
C GLN A 195 29.23 -4.77 13.26
N VAL A 196 28.07 -5.43 13.21
CA VAL A 196 27.02 -5.36 14.23
C VAL A 196 26.74 -6.76 14.77
N ASP A 197 26.31 -6.84 16.02
CA ASP A 197 26.05 -8.09 16.73
C ASP A 197 24.58 -8.52 16.57
N ALA A 198 23.69 -7.53 16.39
CA ALA A 198 22.28 -7.72 16.12
C ALA A 198 21.81 -6.71 15.06
N LEU A 199 20.80 -7.07 14.29
CA LEU A 199 20.21 -6.25 13.24
C LEU A 199 18.69 -6.22 13.38
N LEU A 200 18.15 -5.06 13.75
CA LEU A 200 16.73 -4.77 13.61
C LEU A 200 16.45 -4.31 12.18
N THR A 201 15.67 -5.09 11.44
CA THR A 201 15.36 -4.81 10.04
C THR A 201 13.91 -5.10 9.69
N PHE A 202 13.47 -4.59 8.53
CA PHE A 202 12.12 -4.86 8.03
C PHE A 202 11.96 -6.33 7.66
N TRP A 203 10.78 -6.87 7.85
CA TRP A 203 10.46 -8.28 7.68
C TRP A 203 10.93 -8.87 6.33
N HIS A 204 10.78 -8.16 5.21
CA HIS A 204 11.18 -8.64 3.89
C HIS A 204 12.71 -8.69 3.67
N PHE A 205 13.48 -7.86 4.39
CA PHE A 205 14.93 -8.00 4.45
C PHE A 205 15.33 -9.17 5.35
N SER A 206 14.63 -9.34 6.47
CA SER A 206 14.82 -10.49 7.36
C SER A 206 14.53 -11.80 6.64
N ALA A 207 13.38 -11.94 5.99
CA ALA A 207 13.00 -13.13 5.23
C ALA A 207 14.06 -13.48 4.15
N ARG A 208 14.57 -12.46 3.44
CA ARG A 208 15.63 -12.66 2.45
C ARG A 208 16.92 -13.16 3.09
N LEU A 209 17.39 -12.51 4.16
CA LEU A 209 18.62 -12.92 4.86
C LEU A 209 18.52 -14.34 5.40
N ARG A 210 17.38 -14.73 5.95
CA ARG A 210 17.11 -16.11 6.41
C ARG A 210 17.13 -17.12 5.26
N GLY A 211 16.50 -16.77 4.14
CA GLY A 211 16.50 -17.60 2.94
C GLY A 211 17.90 -17.80 2.32
N GLU A 212 18.80 -16.84 2.53
CA GLU A 212 20.21 -16.93 2.15
C GLU A 212 21.06 -17.73 3.16
N GLY A 213 20.57 -17.90 4.40
CA GLY A 213 21.23 -18.64 5.47
C GLY A 213 22.29 -17.86 6.25
N GLY A 214 22.79 -18.48 7.33
CA GLY A 214 23.83 -17.93 8.18
C GLY A 214 23.35 -16.95 9.25
N VAL A 215 22.04 -16.67 9.28
CA VAL A 215 21.40 -15.81 10.28
C VAL A 215 20.12 -16.44 10.78
N ARG A 216 19.75 -16.09 12.02
CA ARG A 216 18.48 -16.47 12.63
C ARG A 216 17.78 -15.29 13.28
N ILE A 217 16.49 -15.41 13.51
CA ILE A 217 15.73 -14.49 14.35
C ILE A 217 16.18 -14.70 15.81
N ALA A 218 16.52 -13.62 16.49
CA ALA A 218 16.63 -13.61 17.94
C ALA A 218 15.25 -13.44 18.57
N PHE A 219 14.45 -12.48 18.07
CA PHE A 219 13.06 -12.27 18.42
C PHE A 219 12.36 -11.40 17.35
N GLY A 220 11.06 -11.61 17.18
CA GLY A 220 10.19 -10.85 16.27
C GLY A 220 9.64 -9.59 16.97
N LEU A 221 9.34 -8.55 16.20
CA LEU A 221 8.65 -7.38 16.76
C LEU A 221 7.19 -7.67 17.10
N ALA A 222 6.55 -8.59 16.37
CA ALA A 222 5.21 -9.09 16.71
C ALA A 222 5.20 -9.77 18.10
N ASP A 223 6.24 -10.58 18.40
CA ASP A 223 6.38 -11.20 19.72
C ASP A 223 6.53 -10.15 20.82
N LEU A 224 7.26 -9.06 20.55
CA LEU A 224 7.40 -7.95 21.49
C LEU A 224 6.07 -7.23 21.73
N ILE A 225 5.26 -7.01 20.71
CA ILE A 225 3.88 -6.51 20.84
C ILE A 225 3.08 -7.44 21.77
N GLY A 226 3.20 -8.77 21.57
CA GLY A 226 2.59 -9.77 22.46
C GLY A 226 3.03 -9.65 23.92
N THR A 227 4.33 -9.39 24.19
CA THR A 227 4.83 -9.18 25.56
C THR A 227 4.27 -7.91 26.22
N LEU A 228 3.80 -6.95 25.42
CA LEU A 228 3.11 -5.74 25.88
C LEU A 228 1.62 -5.97 26.14
N GLY A 229 1.14 -7.21 26.02
CA GLY A 229 -0.26 -7.60 26.22
C GLY A 229 -1.19 -7.17 25.08
N LEU A 230 -0.64 -6.98 23.88
CA LEU A 230 -1.36 -6.62 22.67
C LEU A 230 -1.37 -7.78 21.68
N ASP A 231 -2.34 -7.73 20.76
CA ASP A 231 -2.40 -8.66 19.63
C ASP A 231 -1.18 -8.47 18.72
N PRO A 232 -0.37 -9.51 18.45
CA PRO A 232 0.78 -9.42 17.57
C PRO A 232 0.41 -9.12 16.10
N ASP A 233 -0.85 -9.39 15.70
CA ASP A 233 -1.35 -9.17 14.34
C ASP A 233 -1.95 -7.77 14.13
N LEU A 234 -1.61 -6.80 14.99
CA LEU A 234 -2.08 -5.43 14.80
C LEU A 234 -1.54 -4.83 13.49
N PRO A 235 -2.41 -4.26 12.63
CA PRO A 235 -2.00 -3.66 11.37
C PRO A 235 -1.36 -2.28 11.58
N VAL A 236 -0.09 -2.28 11.91
CA VAL A 236 0.69 -1.08 12.23
C VAL A 236 1.26 -0.36 11.00
N LEU A 237 1.13 -0.96 9.82
CA LEU A 237 1.42 -0.34 8.53
C LEU A 237 0.12 -0.11 7.76
N GLY A 238 -0.02 1.08 7.16
CA GLY A 238 -1.24 1.45 6.44
C GLY A 238 -0.99 2.35 5.24
N TYR A 239 -1.94 2.36 4.33
CA TYR A 239 -2.09 3.43 3.34
C TYR A 239 -2.69 4.65 4.03
N LEU A 240 -2.09 5.80 3.83
CA LEU A 240 -2.50 7.08 4.38
C LEU A 240 -2.99 7.99 3.28
N PHE A 241 -4.15 8.59 3.50
CA PHE A 241 -4.77 9.57 2.60
C PHE A 241 -5.07 10.85 3.39
N PRO A 242 -4.78 12.05 2.87
CA PRO A 242 -5.21 13.28 3.53
C PRO A 242 -6.71 13.22 3.82
N GLN A 243 -7.13 13.53 5.05
CA GLN A 243 -8.53 13.37 5.47
C GLN A 243 -9.51 14.16 4.59
N ALA A 244 -9.15 15.38 4.18
CA ALA A 244 -9.97 16.18 3.28
C ALA A 244 -10.18 15.48 1.93
N TRP A 245 -9.10 14.95 1.35
CA TRP A 245 -9.16 14.17 0.10
C TRP A 245 -9.99 12.90 0.26
N ALA A 246 -9.81 12.17 1.38
CA ALA A 246 -10.54 10.93 1.65
C ALA A 246 -12.06 11.15 1.81
N ILE A 247 -12.49 12.31 2.33
CA ILE A 247 -13.90 12.70 2.41
C ILE A 247 -14.46 13.02 1.02
N GLU A 248 -13.72 13.80 0.23
CA GLU A 248 -14.13 14.21 -1.11
C GLU A 248 -14.20 13.01 -2.09
N HIS A 249 -13.31 12.03 -1.91
CA HIS A 249 -13.15 10.86 -2.77
C HIS A 249 -13.50 9.54 -2.05
N ASP A 250 -14.47 9.55 -1.13
CA ASP A 250 -14.81 8.36 -0.33
C ASP A 250 -15.18 7.15 -1.19
N ASP A 251 -15.97 7.36 -2.26
CA ASP A 251 -16.33 6.30 -3.20
C ASP A 251 -15.08 5.68 -3.89
N LEU A 252 -14.10 6.50 -4.27
CA LEU A 252 -12.84 6.02 -4.85
C LEU A 252 -12.02 5.23 -3.83
N LEU A 253 -11.97 5.70 -2.59
CA LEU A 253 -11.29 5.00 -1.50
C LEU A 253 -11.95 3.64 -1.20
N GLN A 254 -13.28 3.57 -1.22
CA GLN A 254 -14.04 2.32 -1.09
C GLN A 254 -13.74 1.33 -2.23
N ARG A 255 -13.67 1.81 -3.48
CA ARG A 255 -13.28 1.00 -4.64
C ARG A 255 -11.87 0.47 -4.50
N PHE A 256 -10.92 1.30 -4.07
CA PHE A 256 -9.56 0.88 -3.80
C PHE A 256 -9.49 -0.17 -2.68
N SER A 257 -10.21 0.02 -1.58
CA SER A 257 -10.26 -0.95 -0.48
C SER A 257 -10.76 -2.32 -0.95
N ARG A 258 -11.81 -2.36 -1.79
CA ARG A 258 -12.30 -3.63 -2.38
C ARG A 258 -11.26 -4.29 -3.27
N ALA A 259 -10.65 -3.52 -4.19
CA ALA A 259 -9.62 -4.04 -5.10
C ALA A 259 -8.39 -4.56 -4.33
N LEU A 260 -8.01 -3.87 -3.25
CA LEU A 260 -6.90 -4.27 -2.39
C LEU A 260 -7.21 -5.57 -1.65
N ARG A 261 -8.42 -5.74 -1.14
CA ARG A 261 -8.87 -6.99 -0.51
C ARG A 261 -8.84 -8.14 -1.50
N GLU A 262 -9.45 -7.97 -2.68
CA GLU A 262 -9.44 -8.98 -3.74
C GLU A 262 -8.01 -9.37 -4.13
N THR A 263 -7.10 -8.39 -4.20
CA THR A 263 -5.68 -8.61 -4.43
C THR A 263 -5.07 -9.51 -3.35
N LYS A 264 -5.31 -9.20 -2.08
CA LYS A 264 -4.78 -9.97 -0.94
C LYS A 264 -5.36 -11.38 -0.90
N ASP A 265 -6.65 -11.55 -1.18
CA ASP A 265 -7.31 -12.87 -1.24
C ASP A 265 -6.72 -13.74 -2.37
N GLN A 266 -6.48 -13.16 -3.55
CA GLN A 266 -5.82 -13.85 -4.66
C GLN A 266 -4.39 -14.25 -4.29
N LEU A 267 -3.60 -13.33 -3.73
CA LEU A 267 -2.23 -13.59 -3.32
C LEU A 267 -2.13 -14.60 -2.15
N ALA A 268 -3.10 -14.62 -1.24
CA ALA A 268 -3.15 -15.60 -0.15
C ALA A 268 -3.52 -17.01 -0.63
N SER A 269 -4.45 -17.12 -1.59
CA SER A 269 -5.01 -18.39 -2.01
C SER A 269 -4.33 -19.04 -3.22
N GLN A 270 -3.60 -18.26 -4.05
CA GLN A 270 -3.07 -18.70 -5.33
C GLN A 270 -1.55 -18.49 -5.42
N ARG A 271 -0.80 -19.48 -4.92
CA ARG A 271 0.68 -19.38 -4.86
C ARG A 271 1.34 -19.17 -6.24
N ASP A 272 0.71 -19.66 -7.31
CA ASP A 272 1.29 -19.55 -8.67
C ASP A 272 1.35 -18.11 -9.16
N LEU A 273 0.44 -17.24 -8.73
CA LEU A 273 0.45 -15.81 -9.07
C LEU A 273 1.72 -15.09 -8.61
N TRP A 274 2.36 -15.60 -7.57
CA TRP A 274 3.60 -15.03 -7.05
C TRP A 274 4.80 -15.19 -7.97
N GLN A 275 4.74 -16.10 -8.95
CA GLN A 275 5.81 -16.23 -9.95
C GLN A 275 5.92 -14.96 -10.81
N GLU A 276 4.81 -14.28 -11.06
CA GLU A 276 4.79 -13.01 -11.79
C GLU A 276 5.42 -11.86 -10.98
N ILE A 277 5.30 -11.92 -9.64
CA ILE A 277 5.84 -10.93 -8.70
C ILE A 277 7.30 -11.25 -8.34
N ARG A 278 7.75 -12.50 -8.52
CA ARG A 278 9.09 -12.97 -8.11
C ARG A 278 10.26 -12.05 -8.52
N PRO A 279 10.27 -11.43 -9.73
CA PRO A 279 11.31 -10.46 -10.10
C PRO A 279 11.31 -9.21 -9.20
N LEU A 280 10.12 -8.72 -8.79
CA LEU A 280 9.99 -7.58 -7.89
C LEU A 280 10.43 -7.92 -6.47
N MET A 281 10.20 -9.17 -6.04
CA MET A 281 10.65 -9.69 -4.76
C MET A 281 12.18 -9.84 -4.69
N ARG A 282 12.87 -9.87 -5.85
CA ARG A 282 14.31 -10.20 -5.95
C ARG A 282 14.63 -11.51 -5.22
N ALA A 283 13.79 -12.51 -5.45
CA ALA A 283 13.93 -13.83 -4.84
C ALA A 283 14.79 -14.73 -5.74
N ASP A 284 16.12 -14.69 -5.51
CA ASP A 284 17.12 -15.37 -6.36
C ASP A 284 17.07 -16.89 -6.26
N ASN A 285 16.47 -17.43 -5.18
CA ASN A 285 16.28 -18.85 -4.96
C ASN A 285 14.90 -19.15 -4.33
N ASP A 286 14.54 -20.43 -4.32
CA ASP A 286 13.20 -20.85 -3.84
C ASP A 286 13.04 -20.71 -2.33
N ALA A 287 14.10 -20.78 -1.53
CA ALA A 287 14.05 -20.58 -0.09
C ALA A 287 13.72 -19.11 0.24
N VAL A 288 14.38 -18.15 -0.45
CA VAL A 288 14.08 -16.72 -0.33
C VAL A 288 12.66 -16.45 -0.82
N PHE A 289 12.26 -17.03 -1.96
CA PHE A 289 10.91 -16.87 -2.48
C PHE A 289 9.83 -17.35 -1.48
N ALA A 290 10.01 -18.55 -0.94
CA ALA A 290 9.08 -19.12 0.04
C ALA A 290 9.00 -18.24 1.31
N ALA A 291 10.15 -17.83 1.86
CA ALA A 291 10.19 -17.00 3.07
C ALA A 291 9.48 -15.66 2.87
N LEU A 292 9.67 -15.00 1.72
CA LEU A 292 9.01 -13.73 1.40
C LEU A 292 7.51 -13.89 1.17
N HIS A 293 7.11 -14.93 0.45
CA HIS A 293 5.70 -15.28 0.23
C HIS A 293 4.98 -15.54 1.55
N ASP A 294 5.49 -16.47 2.35
CA ASP A 294 4.84 -16.93 3.57
C ASP A 294 4.70 -15.77 4.57
N SER A 295 5.77 -14.95 4.75
CA SER A 295 5.70 -13.77 5.62
C SER A 295 4.76 -12.67 5.10
N PHE A 296 4.59 -12.53 3.78
CA PHE A 296 3.60 -11.57 3.24
C PHE A 296 2.18 -12.04 3.56
N VAL A 297 1.89 -13.32 3.31
CA VAL A 297 0.56 -13.90 3.56
C VAL A 297 0.21 -13.86 5.06
N GLU A 298 1.17 -14.20 5.92
CA GLU A 298 1.05 -14.07 7.37
C GLU A 298 0.71 -12.64 7.82
N GLY A 299 1.24 -11.64 7.12
CA GLY A 299 1.06 -10.22 7.44
C GLY A 299 -0.20 -9.59 6.87
N ILE A 300 -1.07 -10.34 6.18
CA ILE A 300 -2.35 -9.82 5.69
C ILE A 300 -3.24 -9.50 6.90
N PRO A 301 -3.59 -8.22 7.12
CA PRO A 301 -4.30 -7.84 8.33
C PRO A 301 -5.75 -8.32 8.30
N GLN A 302 -6.24 -8.69 9.48
CA GLN A 302 -7.67 -8.84 9.69
C GLN A 302 -8.38 -7.48 9.64
N PRO A 303 -9.67 -7.42 9.26
CA PRO A 303 -10.46 -6.20 9.26
C PRO A 303 -10.39 -5.46 10.60
N LEU A 304 -10.37 -4.13 10.57
CA LEU A 304 -10.40 -3.31 11.78
C LEU A 304 -11.81 -3.26 12.35
N ASP A 305 -11.96 -3.83 13.54
CA ASP A 305 -13.11 -3.64 14.41
C ASP A 305 -12.77 -2.67 15.57
N ALA A 306 -13.74 -2.37 16.40
CA ALA A 306 -13.55 -1.48 17.54
C ALA A 306 -12.51 -2.00 18.55
N ALA A 307 -12.39 -3.33 18.72
CA ALA A 307 -11.42 -3.92 19.63
C ALA A 307 -9.99 -3.79 19.11
N ARG A 308 -9.78 -3.99 17.81
CA ARG A 308 -8.48 -3.81 17.16
C ARG A 308 -8.06 -2.34 17.11
N ILE A 309 -8.99 -1.42 16.87
CA ILE A 309 -8.73 0.04 16.96
C ILE A 309 -8.32 0.40 18.40
N ALA A 310 -9.03 -0.10 19.41
CA ALA A 310 -8.65 0.12 20.80
C ALA A 310 -7.27 -0.46 21.14
N ALA A 311 -6.89 -1.59 20.53
CA ALA A 311 -5.55 -2.17 20.69
C ALA A 311 -4.47 -1.31 20.00
N LEU A 312 -4.75 -0.73 18.82
CA LEU A 312 -3.87 0.24 18.16
C LEU A 312 -3.68 1.51 19.02
N HIS A 313 -4.76 2.01 19.63
CA HIS A 313 -4.67 3.13 20.59
C HIS A 313 -3.79 2.79 21.79
N ARG A 314 -3.94 1.58 22.37
CA ARG A 314 -3.04 1.16 23.48
C ARG A 314 -1.58 1.07 23.04
N LEU A 315 -1.32 0.61 21.80
CA LEU A 315 0.04 0.60 21.26
C LEU A 315 0.60 2.02 21.14
N LEU A 316 -0.20 2.97 20.63
CA LEU A 316 0.19 4.38 20.56
C LEU A 316 0.53 4.97 21.92
N LEU A 317 -0.28 4.69 22.95
CA LEU A 317 0.00 5.12 24.32
C LEU A 317 1.29 4.51 24.86
N LEU A 318 1.53 3.23 24.63
CA LEU A 318 2.77 2.54 25.04
C LEU A 318 4.00 3.09 24.32
N THR A 319 3.84 3.64 23.13
CA THR A 319 4.93 4.27 22.35
C THR A 319 5.04 5.78 22.56
N GLY A 320 4.31 6.34 23.53
CA GLY A 320 4.50 7.72 24.01
C GLY A 320 3.46 8.74 23.51
N ALA A 321 2.40 8.33 22.83
CA ALA A 321 1.33 9.25 22.46
C ALA A 321 0.56 9.72 23.71
N GLU A 322 0.14 10.97 23.72
CA GLU A 322 -0.67 11.54 24.81
C GLU A 322 -2.14 11.09 24.68
N PRO A 323 -2.80 10.66 25.78
CA PRO A 323 -4.17 10.14 25.72
C PRO A 323 -5.19 11.12 25.08
N GLU A 324 -5.02 12.42 25.32
CA GLU A 324 -5.90 13.48 24.82
C GLU A 324 -5.65 13.83 23.35
N LYS A 325 -4.56 13.30 22.78
CA LYS A 325 -4.11 13.55 21.41
C LYS A 325 -4.11 12.30 20.54
N LEU A 326 -4.78 11.24 20.93
CA LEU A 326 -4.90 10.06 20.08
C LEU A 326 -5.72 10.36 18.85
N MET A 327 -5.26 9.86 17.70
CA MET A 327 -6.05 9.94 16.48
C MET A 327 -7.36 9.18 16.67
N PRO A 328 -8.54 9.81 16.37
CA PRO A 328 -9.83 9.20 16.66
C PRO A 328 -10.13 7.99 15.77
N ALA A 329 -10.99 7.09 16.28
CA ALA A 329 -11.41 5.88 15.56
C ALA A 329 -11.96 6.18 14.16
N ALA A 330 -12.58 7.33 13.95
CA ALA A 330 -13.09 7.74 12.64
C ALA A 330 -12.03 7.97 11.56
N LEU A 331 -10.75 8.06 11.93
CA LEU A 331 -9.64 8.15 10.97
C LEU A 331 -9.16 6.77 10.52
N PHE A 332 -9.55 5.70 11.18
CA PHE A 332 -9.27 4.34 10.72
C PHE A 332 -10.34 3.91 9.73
N GLN A 333 -9.91 3.49 8.54
CA GLN A 333 -10.82 2.92 7.55
C GLN A 333 -11.17 1.51 8.00
N SER A 334 -12.39 1.34 8.50
CA SER A 334 -12.99 0.01 8.62
C SER A 334 -13.31 -0.49 7.22
N GLU A 335 -13.10 -1.75 6.99
CA GLU A 335 -13.53 -2.36 5.74
C GLU A 335 -15.06 -2.40 5.68
N PRO A 336 -15.66 -2.15 4.49
CA PRO A 336 -17.10 -2.24 4.32
C PRO A 336 -17.61 -3.66 4.49
#